data_4e94a7b04c8be0c8a2364011ddd26d8e
#
_entry.id   4e94a7b04c8be0c8a2364011ddd26d8e
#
_cell.length_a   1.000
_cell.length_b   1.000
_cell.length_c   1.000
_cell.angle_alpha   90.00
_cell.angle_beta   90.00
_cell.angle_gamma   90.00
#
_symmetry.space_group_name_H-M   'P 1'
#
loop_
_entity.id
_entity.type
_entity.pdbx_description
1 polymer ?
#
loop_
_entity_poly.entity_id
_entity_poly.type
_entity_poly.pdbx_seq_one_letter_code
_entity_poly.pdbx_strand_id
1 'polypeptide(L)'
;MTTSTDTDLTAAETPREVWERLRAGNERFATGNTADPRRDEETRKQLTSGQNPAVCVVGCSDSRVPVELLFDAGFGDIFVIRTAGGCVDSAVAASVEFAVGVLGVDLVLFLAHEACGAVGAAVQALDSGEIPAGLTRLFVEKIAPSVAEAKTRGEQVEQAHARNGAEHLAARIPAVASALRAGDVGVVGARYRLSDGRVETTYENFGD
;
A
#
# COMPACT_ATOMS: atom_id res chain seq x y z
N MET A 1 11.04 -30.57 15.72
CA MET A 1 11.07 -29.36 16.58
C MET A 1 11.37 -28.21 15.65
N THR A 2 10.33 -27.67 15.02
CA THR A 2 10.41 -26.49 14.18
C THR A 2 10.06 -25.32 15.08
N THR A 3 11.03 -24.47 15.36
CA THR A 3 10.81 -23.18 16.03
C THR A 3 10.04 -22.30 15.07
N SER A 4 8.73 -22.22 15.25
CA SER A 4 7.90 -21.18 14.68
C SER A 4 8.41 -19.85 15.28
N THR A 5 9.11 -19.07 14.46
CA THR A 5 9.30 -17.65 14.77
C THR A 5 7.98 -16.95 14.45
N ASP A 6 7.06 -17.04 15.40
CA ASP A 6 5.85 -16.24 15.45
C ASP A 6 6.30 -14.78 15.57
N THR A 7 6.37 -14.08 14.45
CA THR A 7 6.74 -12.68 14.42
C THR A 7 5.51 -11.89 14.84
N ASP A 8 5.35 -11.71 16.15
CA ASP A 8 4.31 -10.90 16.75
C ASP A 8 4.44 -9.46 16.24
N LEU A 9 3.45 -8.99 15.48
CA LEU A 9 3.37 -7.62 14.97
C LEU A 9 3.13 -6.57 16.06
N THR A 10 3.02 -6.99 17.33
CA THR A 10 2.74 -6.14 18.49
C THR A 10 4.00 -5.71 19.26
N ALA A 11 5.19 -6.19 18.88
CA ALA A 11 6.45 -5.65 19.40
C ALA A 11 6.64 -4.22 18.87
N ALA A 12 7.14 -3.31 19.70
CA ALA A 12 7.43 -1.93 19.29
C ALA A 12 8.58 -1.93 18.25
N GLU A 13 8.21 -2.06 16.99
CA GLU A 13 9.13 -1.99 15.84
C GLU A 13 9.23 -0.55 15.34
N THR A 14 10.37 -0.19 14.79
CA THR A 14 10.51 1.05 14.03
C THR A 14 9.74 0.96 12.69
N PRO A 15 9.30 2.08 12.10
CA PRO A 15 8.65 2.07 10.79
C PRO A 15 9.45 1.34 9.70
N ARG A 16 10.79 1.41 9.77
CA ARG A 16 11.69 0.71 8.84
C ARG A 16 11.67 -0.80 9.06
N GLU A 17 11.68 -1.26 10.31
CA GLU A 17 11.58 -2.70 10.64
C GLU A 17 10.24 -3.29 10.21
N VAL A 18 9.14 -2.53 10.35
CA VAL A 18 7.82 -2.93 9.83
C VAL A 18 7.86 -3.14 8.32
N TRP A 19 8.51 -2.22 7.57
CA TRP A 19 8.66 -2.37 6.13
C TRP A 19 9.51 -3.59 5.75
N GLU A 20 10.64 -3.82 6.42
CA GLU A 20 11.49 -4.98 6.16
C GLU A 20 10.75 -6.30 6.44
N ARG A 21 9.92 -6.34 7.47
CA ARG A 21 9.08 -7.50 7.79
C ARG A 21 8.04 -7.76 6.68
N LEU A 22 7.38 -6.73 6.15
CA LEU A 22 6.48 -6.88 5.00
C LEU A 22 7.22 -7.40 3.76
N ARG A 23 8.41 -6.89 3.48
CA ARG A 23 9.26 -7.39 2.38
C ARG A 23 9.62 -8.85 2.56
N ALA A 24 9.97 -9.27 3.77
CA ALA A 24 10.23 -10.68 4.07
C ALA A 24 8.99 -11.56 3.87
N GLY A 25 7.79 -11.06 4.24
CA GLY A 25 6.52 -11.71 3.95
C GLY A 25 6.26 -11.86 2.46
N ASN A 26 6.52 -10.81 1.69
CA ASN A 26 6.37 -10.85 0.24
C ASN A 26 7.37 -11.83 -0.43
N GLU A 27 8.59 -11.93 0.08
CA GLU A 27 9.54 -12.93 -0.44
C GLU A 27 9.04 -14.36 -0.17
N ARG A 28 8.45 -14.63 1.00
CA ARG A 28 7.82 -15.94 1.27
C ARG A 28 6.67 -16.21 0.31
N PHE A 29 5.80 -15.21 0.08
CA PHE A 29 4.71 -15.33 -0.89
C PHE A 29 5.24 -15.62 -2.31
N ALA A 30 6.18 -14.82 -2.80
CA ALA A 30 6.74 -14.94 -4.14
C ALA A 30 7.46 -16.27 -4.39
N THR A 31 7.99 -16.89 -3.34
CA THR A 31 8.69 -18.19 -3.41
C THR A 31 7.82 -19.40 -3.05
N GLY A 32 6.53 -19.18 -2.73
CA GLY A 32 5.59 -20.24 -2.35
C GLY A 32 5.84 -20.85 -0.97
N ASN A 33 6.52 -20.14 -0.07
CA ASN A 33 6.88 -20.57 1.28
C ASN A 33 6.12 -19.78 2.37
N THR A 34 4.82 -19.50 2.15
CA THR A 34 3.99 -18.73 3.08
C THR A 34 3.88 -19.44 4.44
N ALA A 35 3.87 -18.64 5.51
CA ALA A 35 3.63 -19.11 6.88
C ALA A 35 2.14 -19.08 7.23
N ASP A 36 1.32 -18.33 6.48
CA ASP A 36 -0.12 -18.15 6.68
C ASP A 36 -0.52 -17.80 8.13
N PRO A 37 0.13 -16.81 8.76
CA PRO A 37 -0.05 -16.51 10.18
C PRO A 37 -1.45 -15.96 10.46
N ARG A 38 -1.93 -16.15 11.71
CA ARG A 38 -3.15 -15.49 12.23
C ARG A 38 -4.39 -15.58 11.32
N ARG A 39 -4.64 -16.75 10.71
CA ARG A 39 -5.82 -17.01 9.85
C ARG A 39 -6.84 -17.93 10.50
N ASP A 40 -6.63 -18.28 11.77
CA ASP A 40 -7.43 -19.21 12.54
C ASP A 40 -8.62 -18.53 13.26
N GLU A 41 -9.50 -19.37 13.82
CA GLU A 41 -10.71 -18.92 14.51
C GLU A 41 -10.37 -18.21 15.83
N GLU A 42 -9.31 -18.63 16.51
CA GLU A 42 -8.90 -18.06 17.80
C GLU A 42 -8.46 -16.61 17.62
N THR A 43 -7.60 -16.33 16.66
CA THR A 43 -7.19 -14.96 16.29
C THR A 43 -8.41 -14.08 15.97
N ARG A 44 -9.34 -14.60 15.16
CA ARG A 44 -10.57 -13.88 14.83
C ARG A 44 -11.41 -13.54 16.06
N LYS A 45 -11.50 -14.44 17.04
CA LYS A 45 -12.22 -14.20 18.30
C LYS A 45 -11.52 -13.15 19.17
N GLN A 46 -10.20 -13.20 19.27
CA GLN A 46 -9.42 -12.22 20.04
C GLN A 46 -9.61 -10.80 19.51
N LEU A 47 -9.69 -10.62 18.20
CA LEU A 47 -9.87 -9.33 17.53
C LEU A 47 -11.31 -8.75 17.63
N THR A 48 -12.26 -9.44 18.26
CA THR A 48 -13.62 -8.89 18.44
C THR A 48 -13.68 -7.68 19.37
N SER A 49 -12.68 -7.51 20.23
CA SER A 49 -12.58 -6.39 21.18
C SER A 49 -11.84 -5.16 20.63
N GLY A 50 -11.20 -5.26 19.46
CA GLY A 50 -10.43 -4.17 18.85
C GLY A 50 -9.42 -4.66 17.82
N GLN A 51 -8.70 -3.70 17.22
CA GLN A 51 -7.62 -3.94 16.26
C GLN A 51 -6.43 -3.03 16.58
N ASN A 52 -5.23 -3.48 16.24
CA ASN A 52 -3.99 -2.72 16.37
C ASN A 52 -3.07 -3.03 15.17
N PRO A 53 -3.46 -2.64 13.95
CA PRO A 53 -2.64 -2.89 12.77
C PRO A 53 -1.37 -2.04 12.81
N ALA A 54 -0.22 -2.64 12.46
CA ALA A 54 1.03 -1.90 12.32
C ALA A 54 1.11 -1.11 11.00
N VAL A 55 0.27 -1.47 10.02
CA VAL A 55 0.38 -0.93 8.65
C VAL A 55 -0.97 -0.46 8.14
N CYS A 56 -0.98 0.70 7.46
CA CYS A 56 -2.07 1.14 6.60
C CYS A 56 -1.64 1.01 5.13
N VAL A 57 -2.38 0.24 4.33
CA VAL A 57 -2.13 0.11 2.90
C VAL A 57 -3.23 0.80 2.09
N VAL A 58 -2.84 1.72 1.21
CA VAL A 58 -3.69 2.28 0.16
C VAL A 58 -3.34 1.59 -1.15
N GLY A 59 -4.29 0.84 -1.74
CA GLY A 59 -4.02 0.05 -2.92
C GLY A 59 -5.19 -0.04 -3.91
N CYS A 60 -4.94 -0.79 -4.99
CA CYS A 60 -5.98 -1.00 -6.02
C CYS A 60 -7.02 -2.02 -5.57
N SER A 61 -8.29 -1.81 -6.01
CA SER A 61 -9.39 -2.78 -5.86
C SER A 61 -9.25 -4.01 -6.77
N ASP A 62 -8.21 -4.10 -7.58
CA ASP A 62 -7.95 -5.24 -8.47
C ASP A 62 -7.93 -6.56 -7.69
N SER A 63 -8.73 -7.54 -8.15
CA SER A 63 -8.91 -8.82 -7.46
C SER A 63 -7.65 -9.68 -7.40
N ARG A 64 -6.64 -9.37 -8.22
CA ARG A 64 -5.34 -10.05 -8.27
C ARG A 64 -4.35 -9.52 -7.23
N VAL A 65 -4.74 -8.50 -6.45
CA VAL A 65 -3.89 -7.80 -5.47
C VAL A 65 -4.48 -7.90 -4.05
N PRO A 66 -4.61 -9.12 -3.49
CA PRO A 66 -5.05 -9.30 -2.11
C PRO A 66 -3.89 -8.99 -1.15
N VAL A 67 -3.91 -7.80 -0.56
CA VAL A 67 -2.78 -7.23 0.20
C VAL A 67 -2.24 -8.16 1.28
N GLU A 68 -3.12 -8.75 2.08
CA GLU A 68 -2.74 -9.63 3.19
C GLU A 68 -2.02 -10.90 2.68
N LEU A 69 -2.45 -11.43 1.54
CA LEU A 69 -1.79 -12.60 0.94
C LEU A 69 -0.41 -12.25 0.40
N LEU A 70 -0.28 -11.09 -0.27
CA LEU A 70 0.97 -10.64 -0.88
C LEU A 70 2.09 -10.44 0.14
N PHE A 71 1.74 -10.05 1.37
CA PHE A 71 2.69 -9.83 2.46
C PHE A 71 2.72 -10.97 3.48
N ASP A 72 2.08 -12.11 3.18
CA ASP A 72 1.98 -13.25 4.09
C ASP A 72 1.55 -12.81 5.50
N ALA A 73 0.48 -12.00 5.55
CA ALA A 73 -0.10 -11.42 6.75
C ALA A 73 -1.44 -12.09 7.11
N GLY A 74 -1.93 -11.84 8.30
CA GLY A 74 -3.17 -12.39 8.83
C GLY A 74 -4.16 -11.34 9.32
N PHE A 75 -5.17 -11.79 10.07
CA PHE A 75 -6.19 -10.92 10.63
C PHE A 75 -5.57 -9.90 11.58
N GLY A 76 -5.96 -8.63 11.43
CA GLY A 76 -5.57 -7.53 12.30
C GLY A 76 -4.22 -6.89 11.99
N ASP A 77 -3.42 -7.44 11.06
CA ASP A 77 -2.07 -6.95 10.77
C ASP A 77 -2.05 -5.67 9.94
N ILE A 78 -3.00 -5.55 9.00
CA ILE A 78 -3.00 -4.47 8.01
C ILE A 78 -4.36 -3.81 7.94
N PHE A 79 -4.41 -2.49 8.01
CA PHE A 79 -5.58 -1.67 7.71
C PHE A 79 -5.60 -1.36 6.21
N VAL A 80 -6.53 -1.92 5.46
CA VAL A 80 -6.52 -1.87 3.99
C VAL A 80 -7.60 -0.93 3.45
N ILE A 81 -7.17 0.03 2.61
CA ILE A 81 -8.02 0.99 1.90
C ILE A 81 -7.86 0.71 0.40
N ARG A 82 -8.97 0.45 -0.33
CA ARG A 82 -8.91 0.04 -1.74
C ARG A 82 -9.86 0.85 -2.61
N THR A 83 -9.30 1.43 -3.67
CA THR A 83 -10.05 2.08 -4.75
C THR A 83 -9.48 1.65 -6.10
N ALA A 84 -10.20 1.86 -7.20
CA ALA A 84 -9.63 1.58 -8.52
C ALA A 84 -8.38 2.46 -8.75
N GLY A 85 -7.25 1.80 -9.08
CA GLY A 85 -5.95 2.46 -9.23
C GLY A 85 -5.35 3.02 -7.94
N GLY A 86 -5.88 2.71 -6.76
CA GLY A 86 -5.41 3.32 -5.51
C GLY A 86 -5.66 4.83 -5.42
N CYS A 87 -6.62 5.35 -6.21
CA CYS A 87 -6.88 6.80 -6.27
C CYS A 87 -7.28 7.36 -4.91
N VAL A 88 -6.58 8.40 -4.48
CA VAL A 88 -6.83 9.07 -3.19
C VAL A 88 -7.88 10.17 -3.38
N ASP A 89 -9.00 10.02 -2.68
CA ASP A 89 -10.02 11.04 -2.48
C ASP A 89 -10.13 11.42 -1.00
N SER A 90 -11.12 12.23 -0.65
CA SER A 90 -11.31 12.67 0.73
C SER A 90 -11.66 11.54 1.70
N ALA A 91 -12.37 10.50 1.25
CA ALA A 91 -12.69 9.35 2.09
C ALA A 91 -11.46 8.48 2.35
N VAL A 92 -10.64 8.28 1.32
CA VAL A 92 -9.33 7.59 1.46
C VAL A 92 -8.42 8.38 2.39
N ALA A 93 -8.30 9.71 2.20
CA ALA A 93 -7.47 10.56 3.04
C ALA A 93 -7.91 10.52 4.52
N ALA A 94 -9.22 10.61 4.79
CA ALA A 94 -9.77 10.49 6.14
C ALA A 94 -9.51 9.11 6.77
N SER A 95 -9.56 8.04 5.97
CA SER A 95 -9.25 6.69 6.44
C SER A 95 -7.77 6.53 6.80
N VAL A 96 -6.86 7.13 6.03
CA VAL A 96 -5.42 7.16 6.36
C VAL A 96 -5.17 8.00 7.61
N GLU A 97 -5.82 9.16 7.74
CA GLU A 97 -5.74 9.98 8.95
C GLU A 97 -6.21 9.22 10.19
N PHE A 98 -7.31 8.45 10.07
CA PHE A 98 -7.80 7.59 11.14
C PHE A 98 -6.77 6.49 11.49
N ALA A 99 -6.16 5.84 10.49
CA ALA A 99 -5.16 4.82 10.73
C ALA A 99 -3.94 5.36 11.49
N VAL A 100 -3.44 6.53 11.12
CA VAL A 100 -2.30 7.16 11.79
C VAL A 100 -2.68 7.76 13.14
N GLY A 101 -3.78 8.54 13.20
CA GLY A 101 -4.12 9.31 14.40
C GLY A 101 -4.87 8.53 15.47
N VAL A 102 -5.58 7.47 15.12
CA VAL A 102 -6.44 6.70 16.05
C VAL A 102 -5.92 5.28 16.26
N LEU A 103 -5.53 4.59 15.18
CA LEU A 103 -5.02 3.21 15.29
C LEU A 103 -3.52 3.16 15.60
N GLY A 104 -2.78 4.26 15.34
CA GLY A 104 -1.36 4.35 15.66
C GLY A 104 -0.49 3.44 14.78
N VAL A 105 -0.80 3.33 13.48
CA VAL A 105 0.01 2.54 12.56
C VAL A 105 1.41 3.12 12.41
N ASP A 106 2.42 2.27 12.31
CA ASP A 106 3.82 2.64 12.16
C ASP A 106 4.21 2.89 10.69
N LEU A 107 3.42 2.36 9.74
CA LEU A 107 3.73 2.44 8.32
C LEU A 107 2.49 2.76 7.47
N VAL A 108 2.63 3.71 6.54
CA VAL A 108 1.67 3.96 5.46
C VAL A 108 2.29 3.53 4.14
N LEU A 109 1.68 2.55 3.47
CA LEU A 109 2.13 2.01 2.20
C LEU A 109 1.14 2.37 1.07
N PHE A 110 1.63 3.01 0.00
CA PHE A 110 0.90 3.10 -1.26
C PHE A 110 1.34 1.98 -2.19
N LEU A 111 0.43 1.05 -2.50
CA LEU A 111 0.70 -0.14 -3.31
C LEU A 111 0.05 -0.04 -4.69
N ALA A 112 0.84 0.29 -5.70
CA ALA A 112 0.48 0.12 -7.10
C ALA A 112 0.75 -1.31 -7.57
N HIS A 113 0.34 -1.66 -8.78
CA HIS A 113 0.60 -2.99 -9.34
C HIS A 113 0.71 -2.97 -10.85
N GLU A 114 1.43 -3.95 -11.37
CA GLU A 114 1.59 -4.23 -12.81
C GLU A 114 0.24 -4.43 -13.50
N ALA A 115 0.14 -3.97 -14.74
CA ALA A 115 -1.05 -4.10 -15.58
C ALA A 115 -2.36 -3.60 -14.91
N CYS A 116 -2.29 -2.49 -14.18
CA CYS A 116 -3.45 -1.86 -13.57
C CYS A 116 -4.39 -1.27 -14.62
N GLY A 117 -5.67 -1.69 -14.61
CA GLY A 117 -6.65 -1.22 -15.59
C GLY A 117 -6.91 0.29 -15.52
N ALA A 118 -6.88 0.89 -14.33
CA ALA A 118 -7.04 2.33 -14.16
C ALA A 118 -5.84 3.12 -14.72
N VAL A 119 -4.61 2.59 -14.51
CA VAL A 119 -3.38 3.16 -15.10
C VAL A 119 -3.44 3.05 -16.63
N GLY A 120 -3.81 1.88 -17.17
CA GLY A 120 -3.97 1.67 -18.60
C GLY A 120 -4.98 2.63 -19.23
N ALA A 121 -6.12 2.89 -18.57
CA ALA A 121 -7.11 3.86 -19.02
C ALA A 121 -6.55 5.30 -19.04
N ALA A 122 -5.74 5.67 -18.05
CA ALA A 122 -5.10 6.98 -18.00
C ALA A 122 -4.05 7.13 -19.12
N VAL A 123 -3.25 6.11 -19.39
CA VAL A 123 -2.29 6.09 -20.51
C VAL A 123 -3.03 6.25 -21.84
N GLN A 124 -4.06 5.44 -22.08
CA GLN A 124 -4.85 5.51 -23.30
C GLN A 124 -5.48 6.90 -23.50
N ALA A 125 -6.07 7.49 -22.44
CA ALA A 125 -6.69 8.81 -22.54
C ALA A 125 -5.68 9.91 -22.89
N LEU A 126 -4.45 9.87 -22.33
CA LEU A 126 -3.41 10.83 -22.65
C LEU A 126 -2.83 10.63 -24.06
N ASP A 127 -2.79 9.41 -24.57
CA ASP A 127 -2.27 9.11 -25.90
C ASP A 127 -3.27 9.43 -27.01
N SER A 128 -4.57 9.13 -26.80
CA SER A 128 -5.63 9.37 -27.79
C SER A 128 -6.27 10.75 -27.69
N GLY A 129 -6.19 11.42 -26.53
CA GLY A 129 -6.95 12.62 -26.20
C GLY A 129 -8.43 12.34 -25.86
N GLU A 130 -8.86 11.08 -25.82
CA GLU A 130 -10.23 10.68 -25.53
C GLU A 130 -10.39 10.35 -24.04
N ILE A 131 -11.07 11.22 -23.28
CA ILE A 131 -11.35 11.01 -21.87
C ILE A 131 -12.61 10.15 -21.72
N PRO A 132 -12.58 9.07 -20.90
CA PRO A 132 -13.74 8.24 -20.65
C PRO A 132 -14.94 9.03 -20.11
N ALA A 133 -16.15 8.66 -20.56
CA ALA A 133 -17.38 9.24 -20.04
C ALA A 133 -17.68 8.75 -18.62
N GLY A 134 -18.49 9.52 -17.86
CA GLY A 134 -18.95 9.16 -16.54
C GLY A 134 -17.87 9.26 -15.45
N LEU A 135 -18.04 8.51 -14.35
CA LEU A 135 -17.18 8.63 -13.17
C LEU A 135 -15.77 8.04 -13.36
N THR A 136 -15.57 7.18 -14.35
CA THR A 136 -14.24 6.59 -14.64
C THR A 136 -13.20 7.62 -15.05
N ARG A 137 -13.63 8.80 -15.54
CA ARG A 137 -12.72 9.93 -15.81
C ARG A 137 -11.91 10.36 -14.59
N LEU A 138 -12.45 10.16 -13.36
CA LEU A 138 -11.76 10.51 -12.12
C LEU A 138 -10.44 9.75 -11.96
N PHE A 139 -10.37 8.50 -12.43
CA PHE A 139 -9.14 7.72 -12.40
C PHE A 139 -8.10 8.32 -13.35
N VAL A 140 -8.53 8.74 -14.55
CA VAL A 140 -7.65 9.42 -15.51
C VAL A 140 -7.10 10.71 -14.90
N GLU A 141 -7.95 11.56 -14.34
CA GLU A 141 -7.55 12.84 -13.72
C GLU A 141 -6.54 12.63 -12.60
N LYS A 142 -6.73 11.59 -11.75
CA LYS A 142 -5.85 11.29 -10.61
C LYS A 142 -4.52 10.67 -11.02
N ILE A 143 -4.49 9.87 -12.09
CA ILE A 143 -3.31 9.12 -12.53
C ILE A 143 -2.52 9.87 -13.62
N ALA A 144 -3.14 10.79 -14.36
CA ALA A 144 -2.49 11.55 -15.44
C ALA A 144 -1.13 12.19 -15.06
N PRO A 145 -0.94 12.77 -13.85
CA PRO A 145 0.37 13.27 -13.46
C PRO A 145 1.46 12.19 -13.48
N SER A 146 1.13 10.99 -12.99
CA SER A 146 2.07 9.85 -12.97
C SER A 146 2.41 9.37 -14.40
N VAL A 147 1.45 9.40 -15.32
CA VAL A 147 1.71 9.08 -16.74
C VAL A 147 2.67 10.08 -17.36
N ALA A 148 2.44 11.38 -17.14
CA ALA A 148 3.30 12.44 -17.66
C ALA A 148 4.73 12.35 -17.12
N GLU A 149 4.86 12.10 -15.82
CA GLU A 149 6.17 11.95 -15.18
C GLU A 149 6.92 10.70 -15.68
N ALA A 150 6.24 9.54 -15.74
CA ALA A 150 6.82 8.31 -16.25
C ALA A 150 7.36 8.47 -17.68
N LYS A 151 6.61 9.13 -18.55
CA LYS A 151 7.08 9.45 -19.93
C LYS A 151 8.35 10.31 -19.93
N THR A 152 8.43 11.28 -19.02
CA THR A 152 9.60 12.16 -18.91
C THR A 152 10.83 11.43 -18.41
N ARG A 153 10.63 10.49 -17.44
CA ARG A 153 11.72 9.73 -16.79
C ARG A 153 12.08 8.44 -17.53
N GLY A 154 11.25 7.98 -18.49
CA GLY A 154 11.46 6.69 -19.15
C GLY A 154 11.26 5.49 -18.23
N GLU A 155 10.35 5.58 -17.27
CA GLU A 155 10.04 4.52 -16.30
C GLU A 155 8.64 3.93 -16.51
N GLN A 156 8.32 2.83 -15.83
CA GLN A 156 6.97 2.26 -15.85
C GLN A 156 5.99 3.20 -15.13
N VAL A 157 4.79 3.38 -15.69
CA VAL A 157 3.78 4.30 -15.12
C VAL A 157 3.37 3.88 -13.72
N GLU A 158 3.26 2.59 -13.44
CA GLU A 158 2.90 2.08 -12.13
C GLU A 158 3.98 2.36 -11.06
N GLN A 159 5.27 2.45 -11.45
CA GLN A 159 6.35 2.85 -10.54
C GLN A 159 6.23 4.34 -10.17
N ALA A 160 6.04 5.21 -11.18
CA ALA A 160 5.77 6.62 -10.96
C ALA A 160 4.50 6.82 -10.12
N HIS A 161 3.45 6.05 -10.38
CA HIS A 161 2.18 6.14 -9.66
C HIS A 161 2.33 5.71 -8.19
N ALA A 162 3.10 4.66 -7.91
CA ALA A 162 3.39 4.24 -6.54
C ALA A 162 4.14 5.32 -5.77
N ARG A 163 5.18 5.90 -6.37
CA ARG A 163 5.95 7.01 -5.78
C ARG A 163 5.06 8.23 -5.53
N ASN A 164 4.35 8.71 -6.54
CA ASN A 164 3.50 9.90 -6.45
C ASN A 164 2.36 9.72 -5.44
N GLY A 165 1.79 8.51 -5.35
CA GLY A 165 0.79 8.17 -4.35
C GLY A 165 1.34 8.27 -2.93
N ALA A 166 2.51 7.72 -2.67
CA ALA A 166 3.17 7.80 -1.37
C ALA A 166 3.54 9.25 -1.01
N GLU A 167 4.14 10.00 -1.92
CA GLU A 167 4.46 11.43 -1.73
C GLU A 167 3.20 12.26 -1.46
N HIS A 168 2.09 11.96 -2.16
CA HIS A 168 0.81 12.63 -1.93
C HIS A 168 0.28 12.36 -0.51
N LEU A 169 0.31 11.10 -0.04
CA LEU A 169 -0.11 10.76 1.33
C LEU A 169 0.76 11.48 2.36
N ALA A 170 2.09 11.48 2.18
CA ALA A 170 3.04 12.14 3.07
C ALA A 170 2.84 13.67 3.14
N ALA A 171 2.57 14.32 2.00
CA ALA A 171 2.52 15.78 1.91
C ALA A 171 1.13 16.37 2.16
N ARG A 172 0.06 15.64 1.86
CA ARG A 172 -1.31 16.19 1.81
C ARG A 172 -2.18 15.79 2.99
N ILE A 173 -1.77 14.81 3.79
CA ILE A 173 -2.52 14.40 4.98
C ILE A 173 -1.77 14.93 6.22
N PRO A 174 -2.31 15.93 6.94
CA PRO A 174 -1.60 16.60 8.02
C PRO A 174 -1.13 15.66 9.14
N ALA A 175 -1.93 14.65 9.49
CA ALA A 175 -1.57 13.65 10.49
C ALA A 175 -0.34 12.84 10.05
N VAL A 176 -0.29 12.38 8.78
CA VAL A 176 0.86 11.66 8.23
C VAL A 176 2.09 12.56 8.22
N ALA A 177 1.97 13.80 7.70
CA ALA A 177 3.08 14.75 7.66
C ALA A 177 3.65 15.07 9.04
N SER A 178 2.79 15.12 10.08
CA SER A 178 3.22 15.36 11.45
C SER A 178 3.94 14.16 12.05
N ALA A 179 3.35 12.95 11.93
CA ALA A 179 3.91 11.72 12.46
C ALA A 179 5.24 11.35 11.76
N LEU A 180 5.32 11.60 10.43
CA LEU A 180 6.57 11.41 9.66
C LEU A 180 7.71 12.30 10.17
N ARG A 181 7.44 13.60 10.44
CA ARG A 181 8.46 14.50 11.03
C ARG A 181 8.87 14.13 12.45
N ALA A 182 7.98 13.46 13.19
CA ALA A 182 8.28 12.95 14.54
C ALA A 182 9.07 11.63 14.52
N GLY A 183 9.14 10.96 13.37
CA GLY A 183 9.74 9.63 13.25
C GLY A 183 8.82 8.50 13.71
N ASP A 184 7.54 8.81 13.98
CA ASP A 184 6.55 7.85 14.48
C ASP A 184 5.95 6.99 13.35
N VAL A 185 6.00 7.48 12.10
CA VAL A 185 5.44 6.80 10.92
C VAL A 185 6.44 6.82 9.78
N GLY A 186 6.52 5.73 9.03
CA GLY A 186 7.15 5.67 7.72
C GLY A 186 6.13 5.76 6.58
N VAL A 187 6.54 6.30 5.43
CA VAL A 187 5.72 6.30 4.20
C VAL A 187 6.50 5.64 3.08
N VAL A 188 5.89 4.62 2.48
CA VAL A 188 6.50 3.83 1.41
C VAL A 188 5.60 3.80 0.17
N GLY A 189 6.20 3.91 -1.01
CA GLY A 189 5.58 3.60 -2.29
C GLY A 189 6.16 2.32 -2.86
N ALA A 190 5.30 1.40 -3.28
CA ALA A 190 5.76 0.13 -3.85
C ALA A 190 4.88 -0.33 -5.02
N ARG A 191 5.45 -1.12 -5.90
CA ARG A 191 4.79 -1.73 -7.04
C ARG A 191 4.81 -3.25 -6.92
N TYR A 192 3.64 -3.88 -6.95
CA TYR A 192 3.49 -5.32 -7.02
C TYR A 192 3.57 -5.80 -8.47
N ARG A 193 4.42 -6.77 -8.76
CA ARG A 193 4.51 -7.45 -10.05
C ARG A 193 3.63 -8.69 -10.07
N LEU A 194 2.68 -8.72 -10.98
CA LEU A 194 1.82 -9.89 -11.18
C LEU A 194 2.57 -11.09 -11.76
N SER A 195 3.65 -10.80 -12.50
CA SER A 195 4.42 -11.80 -13.25
C SER A 195 5.21 -12.76 -12.36
N ASP A 196 5.69 -12.30 -11.20
CA ASP A 196 6.53 -13.10 -10.31
C ASP A 196 6.16 -12.99 -8.80
N GLY A 197 5.12 -12.23 -8.49
CA GLY A 197 4.63 -12.07 -7.11
C GLY A 197 5.45 -11.14 -6.22
N ARG A 198 6.46 -10.45 -6.77
CA ARG A 198 7.37 -9.59 -6.00
C ARG A 198 6.86 -8.16 -5.88
N VAL A 199 7.19 -7.53 -4.76
CA VAL A 199 6.94 -6.12 -4.50
C VAL A 199 8.26 -5.35 -4.60
N GLU A 200 8.27 -4.32 -5.45
CA GLU A 200 9.42 -3.43 -5.69
C GLU A 200 9.18 -2.10 -4.97
N THR A 201 10.14 -1.66 -4.17
CA THR A 201 10.11 -0.33 -3.55
C THR A 201 10.37 0.76 -4.60
N THR A 202 9.55 1.80 -4.63
CA THR A 202 9.70 2.96 -5.53
C THR A 202 9.92 4.28 -4.79
N TYR A 203 9.59 4.31 -3.50
CA TYR A 203 9.75 5.47 -2.61
C TYR A 203 9.85 5.01 -1.16
N GLU A 204 10.69 5.63 -0.39
CA GLU A 204 10.79 5.45 1.06
C GLU A 204 11.03 6.81 1.74
N ASN A 205 10.32 7.05 2.84
CA ASN A 205 10.54 8.18 3.72
C ASN A 205 10.21 7.73 5.16
N PHE A 206 11.18 7.78 6.04
CA PHE A 206 11.07 7.40 7.45
C PHE A 206 11.31 8.57 8.40
N GLY A 207 11.26 9.81 7.88
CA GLY A 207 11.48 11.02 8.67
C GLY A 207 12.94 11.42 8.89
N ASP A 208 13.88 10.75 8.21
CA ASP A 208 15.35 10.95 8.31
C ASP A 208 15.80 12.22 7.56
#